data_b379c9c885104136ab7fa246aada3b37
#
_entry.id   b379c9c885104136ab7fa246aada3b37
#
_cell.length_a   1.000
_cell.length_b   1.000
_cell.length_c   1.000
_cell.angle_alpha   90.00
_cell.angle_beta   90.00
_cell.angle_gamma   90.00
#
_symmetry.space_group_name_H-M   'P 1'
#
loop_
_entity.id
_entity.type
_entity.pdbx_description
1 polymer ?
#
loop_
_entity_poly.entity_id
_entity_poly.type
_entity_poly.pdbx_seq_one_letter_code
_entity_poly.pdbx_strand_id
1 'polypeptide(L)'
;NTTAQIADPVKVSGSSIATLKFTSAKPVIKTDITFSPSYLRTNGLDVELKTQKLTLTNSQAKTVTLSLGIVKGNGHISVPVYFSRNDGFNKIKLGISYNKNILAFQSVTLAPEVQSTLTQSDYNMSSYGGDLTTEYTAAADVNNSGNLMYIDFQLANGMTAYSNNGISTDVTVAIESVEDQQ
;
A
#
# COMPACT_ATOMS: atom_id res chain seq x y z
N ASN A 1 -19.48 -25.87 8.70
CA ASN A 1 -20.93 -25.88 8.37
C ASN A 1 -21.73 -26.03 9.68
N THR A 2 -22.39 -24.96 10.08
CA THR A 2 -23.31 -25.01 11.23
C THR A 2 -24.74 -25.06 10.68
N THR A 3 -25.39 -26.18 10.82
CA THR A 3 -26.81 -26.33 10.46
C THR A 3 -27.63 -26.18 11.74
N ALA A 4 -28.42 -25.12 11.84
CA ALA A 4 -29.40 -25.00 12.90
C ALA A 4 -30.73 -25.51 12.35
N GLN A 5 -31.30 -26.56 12.99
CA GLN A 5 -32.59 -27.09 12.67
C GLN A 5 -33.58 -26.62 13.75
N ILE A 6 -34.62 -25.91 13.33
CA ILE A 6 -35.66 -25.39 14.22
C ILE A 6 -36.93 -26.15 13.88
N ALA A 7 -37.50 -26.86 14.88
CA ALA A 7 -38.67 -27.68 14.70
C ALA A 7 -39.96 -26.87 14.45
N ASP A 8 -40.08 -25.69 15.04
CA ASP A 8 -41.21 -24.78 14.87
C ASP A 8 -40.78 -23.45 14.20
N PRO A 9 -41.65 -22.86 13.36
CA PRO A 9 -41.33 -21.60 12.74
C PRO A 9 -41.18 -20.47 13.77
N VAL A 10 -40.00 -19.88 13.82
CA VAL A 10 -39.71 -18.76 14.71
C VAL A 10 -39.94 -17.46 13.93
N LYS A 11 -40.84 -16.61 14.39
CA LYS A 11 -40.98 -15.26 13.92
C LYS A 11 -39.90 -14.40 14.57
N VAL A 12 -38.88 -14.01 13.79
CA VAL A 12 -37.83 -13.09 14.23
C VAL A 12 -38.04 -11.73 13.57
N SER A 13 -38.32 -10.74 14.37
CA SER A 13 -38.43 -9.36 13.90
C SER A 13 -37.38 -8.51 14.64
N GLY A 14 -36.39 -8.05 13.92
CA GLY A 14 -35.36 -7.12 14.43
C GLY A 14 -34.36 -7.69 15.44
N SER A 15 -34.34 -9.00 15.69
CA SER A 15 -33.40 -9.65 16.60
C SER A 15 -32.30 -10.40 15.87
N SER A 16 -31.13 -10.45 16.48
CA SER A 16 -30.00 -11.23 15.93
C SER A 16 -30.28 -12.73 16.08
N ILE A 17 -30.18 -13.49 15.00
CA ILE A 17 -30.29 -14.95 14.99
C ILE A 17 -28.94 -15.57 15.43
N ALA A 18 -27.84 -14.97 15.06
CA ALA A 18 -26.50 -15.39 15.41
C ALA A 18 -25.51 -14.20 15.44
N THR A 19 -24.48 -14.34 16.27
CA THR A 19 -23.36 -13.41 16.31
C THR A 19 -22.12 -14.18 15.89
N LEU A 20 -21.44 -13.68 14.84
CA LEU A 20 -20.18 -14.23 14.41
C LEU A 20 -19.03 -13.32 14.86
N LYS A 21 -18.05 -13.92 15.54
CA LYS A 21 -16.84 -13.23 15.94
C LYS A 21 -15.69 -13.65 15.03
N PHE A 22 -14.98 -12.67 14.50
CA PHE A 22 -13.80 -12.88 13.69
C PHE A 22 -12.60 -12.24 14.38
N THR A 23 -11.46 -12.94 14.30
CA THR A 23 -10.15 -12.38 14.66
C THR A 23 -9.33 -12.31 13.39
N SER A 24 -8.75 -11.15 13.11
CA SER A 24 -7.83 -11.01 11.98
C SER A 24 -6.53 -11.76 12.30
N ALA A 25 -6.11 -12.64 11.41
CA ALA A 25 -4.83 -13.34 11.53
C ALA A 25 -3.65 -12.48 11.05
N LYS A 26 -3.94 -11.40 10.31
CA LYS A 26 -2.98 -10.42 9.83
C LYS A 26 -3.63 -9.05 9.82
N PRO A 27 -2.86 -7.95 10.00
CA PRO A 27 -3.40 -6.61 9.85
C PRO A 27 -3.93 -6.43 8.43
N VAL A 28 -5.22 -6.14 8.32
CA VAL A 28 -5.88 -5.85 7.04
C VAL A 28 -6.51 -4.47 7.13
N ILE A 29 -6.22 -3.63 6.14
CA ILE A 29 -6.80 -2.29 6.05
C ILE A 29 -8.30 -2.38 5.74
N LYS A 30 -8.66 -3.34 4.89
CA LYS A 30 -10.03 -3.58 4.46
C LYS A 30 -10.20 -5.03 4.05
N THR A 31 -11.29 -5.65 4.44
CA THR A 31 -11.70 -6.98 3.98
C THR A 31 -13.20 -7.07 3.81
N ASP A 32 -13.63 -7.90 2.89
CA ASP A 32 -15.03 -8.16 2.64
C ASP A 32 -15.40 -9.56 3.16
N ILE A 33 -16.51 -9.64 3.92
CA ILE A 33 -17.11 -10.89 4.31
C ILE A 33 -18.40 -11.05 3.52
N THR A 34 -18.50 -12.11 2.74
CA THR A 34 -19.68 -12.42 1.96
C THR A 34 -20.50 -13.49 2.68
N PHE A 35 -21.75 -13.18 2.93
CA PHE A 35 -22.73 -14.07 3.49
C PHE A 35 -23.62 -14.62 2.37
N SER A 36 -23.49 -15.90 2.08
CA SER A 36 -24.32 -16.59 1.08
C SER A 36 -25.10 -17.70 1.79
N PRO A 37 -26.32 -17.43 2.25
CA PRO A 37 -27.13 -18.44 2.90
C PRO A 37 -27.50 -19.54 1.89
N SER A 38 -27.37 -20.81 2.31
CA SER A 38 -27.64 -21.94 1.44
C SER A 38 -29.14 -22.09 1.14
N TYR A 39 -29.94 -22.04 2.18
CA TYR A 39 -31.40 -21.99 2.06
C TYR A 39 -32.04 -21.64 3.39
N LEU A 40 -33.25 -21.12 3.34
CA LEU A 40 -34.18 -21.02 4.46
C LEU A 40 -35.50 -21.66 4.05
N ARG A 41 -36.05 -22.49 4.91
CA ARG A 41 -37.35 -23.09 4.66
C ARG A 41 -38.32 -22.67 5.75
N THR A 42 -39.49 -22.19 5.35
CA THR A 42 -40.59 -21.86 6.26
C THR A 42 -41.89 -22.51 5.78
N ASN A 43 -42.62 -23.20 6.67
CA ASN A 43 -43.84 -23.91 6.34
C ASN A 43 -43.73 -24.84 5.11
N GLY A 44 -42.57 -25.51 4.97
CA GLY A 44 -42.29 -26.38 3.83
C GLY A 44 -41.94 -25.68 2.53
N LEU A 45 -41.90 -24.34 2.49
CA LEU A 45 -41.53 -23.55 1.33
C LEU A 45 -40.10 -23.03 1.49
N ASP A 46 -39.34 -23.09 0.42
CA ASP A 46 -38.03 -22.48 0.35
C ASP A 46 -38.19 -20.97 0.20
N VAL A 47 -37.39 -20.21 0.97
CA VAL A 47 -37.35 -18.75 0.94
C VAL A 47 -36.03 -18.34 0.31
N GLU A 48 -36.12 -17.54 -0.71
CA GLU A 48 -34.92 -16.93 -1.35
C GLU A 48 -34.25 -15.96 -0.38
N LEU A 49 -32.99 -16.21 -0.10
CA LEU A 49 -32.16 -15.34 0.72
C LEU A 49 -31.09 -14.67 -0.16
N LYS A 50 -31.04 -13.35 -0.08
CA LYS A 50 -30.03 -12.58 -0.82
C LYS A 50 -28.68 -12.66 -0.13
N THR A 51 -27.65 -12.86 -0.93
CA THR A 51 -26.26 -12.72 -0.49
C THR A 51 -26.02 -11.31 0.07
N GLN A 52 -25.44 -11.23 1.25
CA GLN A 52 -25.07 -9.97 1.89
C GLN A 52 -23.56 -9.85 1.92
N LYS A 53 -23.07 -8.67 1.62
CA LYS A 53 -21.64 -8.34 1.70
C LYS A 53 -21.44 -7.32 2.81
N LEU A 54 -20.59 -7.66 3.76
CA LEU A 54 -20.14 -6.76 4.80
C LEU A 54 -18.68 -6.40 4.53
N THR A 55 -18.40 -5.12 4.37
CA THR A 55 -17.03 -4.62 4.32
C THR A 55 -16.59 -4.22 5.72
N LEU A 56 -15.57 -4.90 6.22
CA LEU A 56 -14.91 -4.54 7.46
C LEU A 56 -13.71 -3.62 7.15
N THR A 57 -13.64 -2.50 7.86
CA THR A 57 -12.50 -1.57 7.78
C THR A 57 -11.85 -1.54 9.16
N ASN A 58 -10.55 -1.78 9.21
CA ASN A 58 -9.81 -1.58 10.44
C ASN A 58 -9.59 -0.08 10.65
N SER A 59 -10.32 0.52 11.58
CA SER A 59 -10.20 1.95 11.91
C SER A 59 -8.88 2.30 12.59
N GLN A 60 -8.13 1.28 13.04
CA GLN A 60 -6.80 1.42 13.65
C GLN A 60 -5.67 1.02 12.69
N ALA A 61 -5.97 0.70 11.44
CA ALA A 61 -4.94 0.40 10.46
C ALA A 61 -4.04 1.62 10.29
N LYS A 62 -2.77 1.43 10.57
CA LYS A 62 -1.75 2.44 10.33
C LYS A 62 -1.68 2.77 8.85
N THR A 63 -1.52 4.04 8.55
CA THR A 63 -1.46 4.53 7.18
C THR A 63 -0.10 5.18 6.93
N VAL A 64 0.54 4.77 5.85
CA VAL A 64 1.74 5.43 5.34
C VAL A 64 1.43 6.00 3.97
N THR A 65 1.71 7.28 3.77
CA THR A 65 1.61 7.93 2.47
C THR A 65 2.88 8.71 2.19
N LEU A 66 3.32 8.65 0.94
CA LEU A 66 4.54 9.30 0.47
C LEU A 66 4.19 10.40 -0.54
N SER A 67 5.03 11.40 -0.58
CA SER A 67 4.98 12.47 -1.59
C SER A 67 6.38 12.73 -2.12
N LEU A 68 6.45 13.31 -3.30
CA LEU A 68 7.69 13.66 -3.97
C LEU A 68 7.88 15.17 -3.99
N GLY A 69 9.11 15.59 -3.78
CA GLY A 69 9.50 16.99 -3.98
C GLY A 69 9.62 17.34 -5.46
N ILE A 70 9.30 18.59 -5.78
CA ILE A 70 9.56 19.15 -7.10
C ILE A 70 11.02 19.60 -7.14
N VAL A 71 11.78 19.10 -8.12
CA VAL A 71 13.19 19.41 -8.26
C VAL A 71 13.47 20.06 -9.62
N LYS A 72 14.32 21.07 -9.62
CA LYS A 72 14.89 21.67 -10.82
C LYS A 72 16.38 21.38 -10.79
N GLY A 73 16.90 20.79 -11.83
CA GLY A 73 18.31 20.40 -11.91
C GLY A 73 18.90 20.67 -13.27
N ASN A 74 20.21 20.73 -13.30
CA ASN A 74 21.02 20.94 -14.48
C ASN A 74 22.06 19.82 -14.58
N GLY A 75 21.61 18.64 -15.03
CA GLY A 75 22.44 17.45 -15.14
C GLY A 75 22.16 16.42 -14.06
N HIS A 76 22.52 16.68 -12.82
CA HIS A 76 22.21 15.82 -11.67
C HIS A 76 20.93 16.30 -10.97
N ILE A 77 20.03 15.37 -10.68
CA ILE A 77 18.72 15.63 -10.08
C ILE A 77 18.54 14.65 -8.93
N SER A 78 18.35 15.19 -7.71
CA SER A 78 18.07 14.40 -6.51
C SER A 78 16.63 14.66 -6.06
N VAL A 79 15.76 13.67 -6.20
CA VAL A 79 14.33 13.79 -5.91
C VAL A 79 14.07 13.32 -4.49
N PRO A 80 13.68 14.20 -3.55
CA PRO A 80 13.32 13.80 -2.21
C PRO A 80 11.96 13.11 -2.20
N VAL A 81 11.89 11.98 -1.50
CA VAL A 81 10.66 11.27 -1.17
C VAL A 81 10.42 11.41 0.33
N TYR A 82 9.30 11.99 0.71
CA TYR A 82 9.00 12.29 2.11
C TYR A 82 7.66 11.73 2.54
N PHE A 83 7.53 11.49 3.85
CA PHE A 83 6.27 11.06 4.46
C PHE A 83 5.30 12.24 4.49
N SER A 84 4.20 12.13 3.76
CA SER A 84 3.04 13.01 3.94
C SER A 84 2.14 12.54 5.09
N ARG A 85 2.20 11.25 5.41
CA ARG A 85 1.64 10.62 6.61
C ARG A 85 2.44 9.37 6.94
N ASN A 86 2.75 9.16 8.22
CA ASN A 86 3.43 7.96 8.71
C ASN A 86 2.90 7.59 10.10
N ASP A 87 1.96 6.65 10.15
CA ASP A 87 1.41 6.12 11.40
C ASP A 87 2.31 5.00 12.00
N GLY A 88 3.37 4.62 11.28
CA GLY A 88 4.35 3.61 11.65
C GLY A 88 4.36 2.41 10.71
N PHE A 89 5.56 1.89 10.45
CA PHE A 89 5.80 0.65 9.70
C PHE A 89 7.15 0.06 10.12
N ASN A 90 7.32 -1.24 9.94
CA ASN A 90 8.62 -1.91 10.09
C ASN A 90 9.12 -2.49 8.77
N LYS A 91 8.27 -2.54 7.75
CA LYS A 91 8.65 -2.95 6.41
C LYS A 91 7.83 -2.17 5.38
N ILE A 92 8.50 -1.68 4.35
CA ILE A 92 7.86 -1.00 3.23
C ILE A 92 8.54 -1.38 1.93
N LYS A 93 7.75 -1.76 0.93
CA LYS A 93 8.21 -2.03 -0.42
C LYS A 93 7.67 -0.98 -1.37
N LEU A 94 8.56 -0.41 -2.17
CA LEU A 94 8.27 0.70 -3.07
C LEU A 94 8.56 0.30 -4.51
N GLY A 95 7.65 0.70 -5.40
CA GLY A 95 7.87 0.74 -6.84
C GLY A 95 8.16 2.17 -7.29
N ILE A 96 9.17 2.36 -8.11
CA ILE A 96 9.58 3.66 -8.65
C ILE A 96 9.56 3.58 -10.17
N SER A 97 8.84 4.50 -10.79
CA SER A 97 8.74 4.60 -12.26
C SER A 97 9.19 5.96 -12.73
N TYR A 98 9.91 6.00 -13.85
CA TYR A 98 10.40 7.22 -14.46
C TYR A 98 10.61 7.07 -15.97
N ASN A 99 10.69 8.18 -16.70
CA ASN A 99 10.94 8.17 -18.13
C ASN A 99 12.45 8.03 -18.42
N LYS A 100 12.89 6.81 -18.77
CA LYS A 100 14.28 6.47 -19.08
C LYS A 100 14.87 7.21 -20.29
N ASN A 101 14.04 7.77 -21.16
CA ASN A 101 14.52 8.56 -22.30
C ASN A 101 14.95 9.97 -21.87
N ILE A 102 14.53 10.41 -20.67
CA ILE A 102 14.85 11.73 -20.12
C ILE A 102 15.80 11.61 -18.93
N LEU A 103 15.59 10.59 -18.08
CA LEU A 103 16.33 10.39 -16.84
C LEU A 103 17.10 9.07 -16.88
N ALA A 104 18.37 9.13 -16.47
CA ALA A 104 19.19 7.96 -16.20
C ALA A 104 19.33 7.80 -14.69
N PHE A 105 18.77 6.72 -14.16
CA PHE A 105 18.83 6.38 -12.73
C PHE A 105 20.30 6.20 -12.29
N GLN A 106 20.63 6.72 -11.11
CA GLN A 106 21.96 6.60 -10.51
C GLN A 106 21.91 5.80 -9.21
N SER A 107 21.11 6.26 -8.24
CA SER A 107 21.05 5.64 -6.92
C SER A 107 19.73 5.96 -6.19
N VAL A 108 19.48 5.17 -5.15
CA VAL A 108 18.52 5.50 -4.08
C VAL A 108 19.28 5.48 -2.76
N THR A 109 19.18 6.56 -1.99
CA THR A 109 19.84 6.70 -0.71
C THR A 109 18.83 7.03 0.37
N LEU A 110 18.94 6.36 1.55
CA LEU A 110 18.13 6.69 2.71
C LEU A 110 18.41 8.11 3.18
N ALA A 111 17.36 8.81 3.59
CA ALA A 111 17.52 10.10 4.23
C ALA A 111 18.20 9.96 5.60
N PRO A 112 19.02 10.95 6.03
CA PRO A 112 19.71 10.90 7.32
C PRO A 112 18.78 10.63 8.51
N GLU A 113 17.54 11.10 8.45
CA GLU A 113 16.53 10.99 9.51
C GLU A 113 16.13 9.54 9.80
N VAL A 114 16.26 8.66 8.84
CA VAL A 114 15.85 7.25 8.93
C VAL A 114 17.01 6.26 8.74
N GLN A 115 18.18 6.73 8.36
CA GLN A 115 19.36 5.91 8.03
C GLN A 115 19.83 5.02 9.19
N SER A 116 19.60 5.44 10.44
CA SER A 116 19.97 4.66 11.63
C SER A 116 18.94 3.59 11.99
N THR A 117 17.74 3.64 11.44
CA THR A 117 16.61 2.78 11.81
C THR A 117 16.18 1.85 10.70
N LEU A 118 16.34 2.25 9.43
CA LEU A 118 15.98 1.47 8.28
C LEU A 118 17.18 0.82 7.63
N THR A 119 17.00 -0.43 7.22
CA THR A 119 17.93 -1.15 6.35
C THR A 119 17.30 -1.24 4.96
N GLN A 120 18.05 -0.82 3.96
CA GLN A 120 17.67 -0.93 2.56
C GLN A 120 18.13 -2.27 2.01
N SER A 121 17.23 -3.00 1.35
CA SER A 121 17.60 -4.14 0.50
C SER A 121 18.11 -3.65 -0.85
N ASP A 122 18.78 -4.53 -1.58
CA ASP A 122 19.17 -4.25 -2.96
C ASP A 122 17.93 -3.90 -3.80
N TYR A 123 18.07 -2.90 -4.66
CA TYR A 123 17.01 -2.54 -5.58
C TYR A 123 17.06 -3.43 -6.84
N ASN A 124 15.88 -3.79 -7.33
CA ASN A 124 15.72 -4.56 -8.55
C ASN A 124 15.23 -3.64 -9.68
N MET A 125 15.99 -3.57 -10.77
CA MET A 125 15.58 -2.86 -11.99
C MET A 125 14.80 -3.80 -12.91
N SER A 126 13.72 -3.30 -13.50
CA SER A 126 13.03 -4.06 -14.53
C SER A 126 13.92 -4.22 -15.78
N SER A 127 13.74 -5.35 -16.49
CA SER A 127 14.49 -5.64 -17.71
C SER A 127 14.28 -4.62 -18.83
N TYR A 128 13.19 -3.86 -18.77
CA TYR A 128 12.83 -2.84 -19.76
C TYR A 128 13.32 -1.43 -19.38
N GLY A 129 13.90 -1.26 -18.18
CA GLY A 129 14.33 0.03 -17.63
C GLY A 129 13.16 0.98 -17.33
N GLY A 130 13.41 2.00 -16.54
CA GLY A 130 12.40 2.98 -16.13
C GLY A 130 11.52 2.58 -14.95
N ASP A 131 11.61 1.34 -14.49
CA ASP A 131 10.94 0.85 -13.29
C ASP A 131 11.94 0.11 -12.41
N LEU A 132 11.89 0.38 -11.13
CA LEU A 132 12.68 -0.32 -10.12
C LEU A 132 11.86 -0.53 -8.84
N THR A 133 12.21 -1.56 -8.07
CA THR A 133 11.65 -1.79 -6.76
C THR A 133 12.74 -1.78 -5.70
N THR A 134 12.41 -1.28 -4.51
CA THR A 134 13.29 -1.32 -3.33
C THR A 134 12.47 -1.63 -2.09
N GLU A 135 13.09 -2.25 -1.10
CA GLU A 135 12.45 -2.62 0.15
C GLU A 135 13.27 -2.08 1.32
N TYR A 136 12.58 -1.59 2.32
CA TYR A 136 13.17 -1.12 3.58
C TYR A 136 12.58 -1.89 4.74
N THR A 137 13.45 -2.30 5.67
CA THR A 137 13.08 -3.04 6.88
C THR A 137 13.66 -2.36 8.11
N ALA A 138 12.97 -2.50 9.23
CA ALA A 138 13.41 -2.05 10.54
C ALA A 138 13.13 -3.10 11.62
N ALA A 139 13.90 -3.07 12.70
CA ALA A 139 13.69 -3.93 13.85
C ALA A 139 12.45 -3.55 14.68
N ALA A 140 11.98 -2.32 14.57
CA ALA A 140 10.80 -1.78 15.23
C ALA A 140 10.09 -0.81 14.29
N ASP A 141 8.85 -0.46 14.61
CA ASP A 141 8.09 0.50 13.81
C ASP A 141 8.79 1.86 13.72
N VAL A 142 8.93 2.34 12.50
CA VAL A 142 9.46 3.67 12.16
C VAL A 142 8.29 4.61 11.93
N ASN A 143 8.16 5.62 12.76
CA ASN A 143 7.10 6.64 12.69
C ASN A 143 7.64 8.06 12.48
N ASN A 144 8.85 8.16 11.92
CA ASN A 144 9.49 9.44 11.65
C ASN A 144 8.67 10.27 10.65
N SER A 145 8.76 11.57 10.80
CA SER A 145 8.36 12.55 9.78
C SER A 145 9.59 12.98 8.99
N GLY A 146 9.36 13.65 7.86
CA GLY A 146 10.46 14.15 7.02
C GLY A 146 10.74 13.24 5.83
N ASN A 147 11.99 13.26 5.37
CA ASN A 147 12.36 12.49 4.19
C ASN A 147 12.59 11.02 4.51
N LEU A 148 12.15 10.15 3.60
CA LEU A 148 12.45 8.73 3.63
C LEU A 148 13.76 8.45 2.85
N MET A 149 13.85 8.98 1.64
CA MET A 149 14.95 8.70 0.73
C MET A 149 15.11 9.81 -0.32
N TYR A 150 16.22 9.74 -1.02
CA TYR A 150 16.49 10.54 -2.22
C TYR A 150 16.68 9.58 -3.39
N ILE A 151 16.12 9.92 -4.54
CA ILE A 151 16.30 9.20 -5.79
C ILE A 151 17.14 10.09 -6.70
N ASP A 152 18.32 9.60 -7.05
CA ASP A 152 19.28 10.36 -7.84
C ASP A 152 19.23 9.96 -9.31
N PHE A 153 19.11 10.95 -10.16
CA PHE A 153 19.11 10.82 -11.61
C PHE A 153 20.14 11.75 -12.26
N GLN A 154 20.56 11.35 -13.44
CA GLN A 154 21.18 12.23 -14.41
C GLN A 154 20.29 12.39 -15.63
N LEU A 155 20.53 13.41 -16.44
CA LEU A 155 19.89 13.47 -17.75
C LEU A 155 20.38 12.29 -18.60
N ALA A 156 19.47 11.67 -19.34
CA ALA A 156 19.81 10.56 -20.22
C ALA A 156 20.80 11.02 -21.32
N ASN A 157 21.58 10.09 -21.83
CA ASN A 157 22.62 10.35 -22.84
C ASN A 157 22.04 11.13 -24.04
N GLY A 158 22.72 12.16 -24.44
CA GLY A 158 22.31 13.06 -25.54
C GLY A 158 21.41 14.21 -25.13
N MET A 159 20.93 14.23 -23.88
CA MET A 159 20.19 15.35 -23.32
C MET A 159 21.13 16.30 -22.59
N THR A 160 21.18 17.53 -23.03
CA THR A 160 21.91 18.60 -22.33
C THR A 160 20.92 19.65 -21.85
N ALA A 161 21.22 20.26 -20.71
CA ALA A 161 20.37 21.31 -20.14
C ALA A 161 20.13 22.48 -21.10
N TYR A 162 21.05 22.71 -22.02
CA TYR A 162 20.95 23.77 -23.03
C TYR A 162 20.06 23.40 -24.21
N SER A 163 20.07 22.15 -24.63
CA SER A 163 19.27 21.68 -25.78
C SER A 163 17.81 21.37 -25.41
N ASN A 164 17.52 21.23 -24.12
CA ASN A 164 16.22 20.78 -23.64
C ASN A 164 15.60 21.77 -22.63
N ASN A 165 15.71 23.05 -22.91
CA ASN A 165 15.15 24.11 -22.08
C ASN A 165 13.64 23.90 -21.90
N GLY A 166 13.20 23.62 -20.67
CA GLY A 166 11.79 23.47 -20.32
C GLY A 166 11.22 22.06 -20.47
N ILE A 167 12.04 21.01 -20.57
CA ILE A 167 11.53 19.63 -20.47
C ILE A 167 11.10 19.35 -19.04
N SER A 168 9.89 18.84 -18.91
CA SER A 168 9.30 18.36 -17.67
C SER A 168 9.08 16.86 -17.80
N THR A 169 9.35 16.11 -16.74
CA THR A 169 9.07 14.68 -16.66
C THR A 169 8.65 14.30 -15.24
N ASP A 170 7.85 13.25 -15.13
CA ASP A 170 7.37 12.76 -13.85
C ASP A 170 8.23 11.59 -13.37
N VAL A 171 8.39 11.52 -12.04
CA VAL A 171 8.84 10.36 -11.30
C VAL A 171 7.68 9.94 -10.41
N THR A 172 7.36 8.68 -10.39
CA THR A 172 6.28 8.13 -9.56
C THR A 172 6.86 7.17 -8.55
N VAL A 173 6.43 7.30 -7.29
CA VAL A 173 6.72 6.33 -6.23
C VAL A 173 5.40 5.77 -5.71
N ALA A 174 5.25 4.46 -5.80
CA ALA A 174 4.09 3.73 -5.31
C ALA A 174 4.48 2.83 -4.14
N ILE A 175 3.65 2.77 -3.11
CA ILE A 175 3.79 1.80 -2.04
C ILE A 175 3.16 0.49 -2.52
N GLU A 176 3.98 -0.55 -2.72
CA GLU A 176 3.51 -1.89 -3.11
C GLU A 176 3.02 -2.68 -1.90
N SER A 177 3.73 -2.57 -0.78
CA SER A 177 3.31 -3.16 0.50
C SER A 177 3.88 -2.38 1.67
N VAL A 178 3.17 -2.42 2.79
CA VAL A 178 3.58 -1.89 4.09
C VAL A 178 3.19 -2.88 5.17
N GLU A 179 4.09 -3.13 6.12
CA GLU A 179 3.88 -3.99 7.28
C GLU A 179 4.24 -3.19 8.54
N ASP A 180 3.56 -3.47 9.66
CA ASP A 180 3.87 -2.93 10.98
C ASP A 180 4.09 -4.07 11.98
N GLN A 181 4.77 -3.77 13.08
CA GLN A 181 4.79 -4.68 14.23
C GLN A 181 3.46 -4.57 14.97
N GLN A 182 2.78 -5.68 15.13
CA GLN A 182 1.67 -5.86 16.08
C GLN A 182 2.13 -6.63 17.30
#